data_cd81bf407aad4acb40d25713874834b1
#
_entry.id   cd81bf407aad4acb40d25713874834b1
#
_cell.length_a   1.000
_cell.length_b   1.000
_cell.length_c   1.000
_cell.angle_alpha   90.00
_cell.angle_beta   90.00
_cell.angle_gamma   90.00
#
_symmetry.space_group_name_H-M   'P 1'
#
loop_
_entity.id
_entity.type
_entity.pdbx_description
1 polymer ?
#
loop_
_entity_poly.entity_id
_entity_poly.type
_entity_poly.pdbx_seq_one_letter_code
_entity_poly.pdbx_strand_id
1 'polypeptide(L)'
;AGVLSDRMSRRKILMITQTVQMLCAFILWTLYLAGSISPGLIVSIALVGGIATGFQTAAWQSFVPLLVPPEELLDAVKLNSVQFTLARAIGPGFAGLVVSTLGTGAAIFINAITFLLVIAALALSRPRQIISAASQGKVSDVIKAGGSFVWRHRPLRLVVVLAFITSLCGQSLQHIAPAIADRIYDRPSTDNAGLLVALGLGALTSSLFSVVLGDHMKRSTRVVVALILFTVSTAMIPMTSIYWVGLLAYFISGLAHLQSAVALNTLIQGTVPDHLRGRTMSFYVLGILAGIPLGAFALGRLGDIFTMRVAVIVDAGALLAVVVLLVSRGWLNDLNTTKIEDVQESSL
;
A
#
# COMPACT_ATOMS: atom_id res chain seq x y z
N ALA A 1 12.60 -10.24 9.18
CA ALA A 1 11.72 -11.24 8.55
C ALA A 1 12.53 -12.29 7.81
N GLY A 2 13.49 -11.93 6.93
CA GLY A 2 14.26 -12.88 6.13
C GLY A 2 15.00 -13.96 6.93
N VAL A 3 15.67 -13.59 8.04
CA VAL A 3 16.44 -14.54 8.88
C VAL A 3 15.55 -15.53 9.64
N LEU A 4 14.33 -15.12 10.00
CA LEU A 4 13.39 -16.03 10.69
C LEU A 4 12.73 -16.98 9.68
N SER A 5 12.54 -16.56 8.42
CA SER A 5 11.98 -17.40 7.36
C SER A 5 12.90 -18.55 6.95
N ASP A 6 14.22 -18.44 7.22
CA ASP A 6 15.19 -19.49 6.92
C ASP A 6 15.18 -20.62 7.96
N ARG A 7 14.65 -20.38 9.17
CA ARG A 7 14.59 -21.36 10.26
C ARG A 7 13.19 -21.95 10.51
N MET A 8 12.14 -21.32 10.02
CA MET A 8 10.76 -21.76 10.23
C MET A 8 10.04 -21.92 8.88
N SER A 9 9.16 -22.93 8.78
CA SER A 9 8.34 -23.07 7.57
C SER A 9 7.45 -21.83 7.39
N ARG A 10 7.35 -21.31 6.18
CA ARG A 10 6.55 -20.11 5.80
C ARG A 10 5.11 -20.22 6.30
N ARG A 11 4.53 -21.43 6.25
CA ARG A 11 3.21 -21.74 6.81
C ARG A 11 3.15 -21.47 8.32
N LYS A 12 4.16 -21.88 9.10
CA LYS A 12 4.20 -21.61 10.55
C LYS A 12 4.27 -20.12 10.85
N ILE A 13 5.09 -19.37 10.11
CA ILE A 13 5.18 -17.90 10.25
C ILE A 13 3.81 -17.27 9.99
N LEU A 14 3.12 -17.65 8.91
CA LEU A 14 1.79 -17.17 8.59
C LEU A 14 0.78 -17.50 9.69
N MET A 15 0.79 -18.73 10.21
CA MET A 15 -0.12 -19.11 11.29
C MET A 15 0.13 -18.31 12.57
N ILE A 16 1.40 -18.11 12.96
CA ILE A 16 1.76 -17.31 14.15
C ILE A 16 1.33 -15.84 13.96
N THR A 17 1.64 -15.24 12.82
CA THR A 17 1.28 -13.84 12.56
C THR A 17 -0.22 -13.61 12.50
N GLN A 18 -0.97 -14.53 11.91
CA GLN A 18 -2.44 -14.50 11.90
C GLN A 18 -3.02 -14.66 13.32
N THR A 19 -2.46 -15.56 14.13
CA THR A 19 -2.88 -15.74 15.54
C THR A 19 -2.61 -14.47 16.35
N VAL A 20 -1.44 -13.82 16.18
CA VAL A 20 -1.12 -12.56 16.86
C VAL A 20 -2.12 -11.45 16.46
N GLN A 21 -2.43 -11.31 15.17
CA GLN A 21 -3.40 -10.31 14.70
C GLN A 21 -4.82 -10.61 15.21
N MET A 22 -5.21 -11.87 15.23
CA MET A 22 -6.47 -12.30 15.82
C MET A 22 -6.57 -11.90 17.31
N LEU A 23 -5.52 -12.20 18.09
CA LEU A 23 -5.47 -11.82 19.50
C LEU A 23 -5.53 -10.31 19.70
N CYS A 24 -4.80 -9.54 18.88
CA CYS A 24 -4.88 -8.08 18.87
C CYS A 24 -6.32 -7.59 18.63
N ALA A 25 -7.02 -8.19 17.65
CA ALA A 25 -8.39 -7.83 17.34
C ALA A 25 -9.37 -8.21 18.48
N PHE A 26 -9.21 -9.39 19.09
CA PHE A 26 -10.02 -9.79 20.26
C PHE A 26 -9.77 -8.92 21.49
N ILE A 27 -8.51 -8.57 21.77
CA ILE A 27 -8.18 -7.64 22.87
C ILE A 27 -8.82 -6.28 22.60
N LEU A 28 -8.73 -5.75 21.38
CA LEU A 28 -9.37 -4.49 21.04
C LEU A 28 -10.89 -4.55 21.20
N TRP A 29 -11.52 -5.66 20.81
CA TRP A 29 -12.96 -5.88 20.99
C TRP A 29 -13.38 -5.93 22.46
N THR A 30 -12.63 -6.66 23.29
CA THR A 30 -12.94 -6.73 24.73
C THR A 30 -12.76 -5.38 25.43
N LEU A 31 -11.72 -4.62 25.09
CA LEU A 31 -11.51 -3.26 25.59
C LEU A 31 -12.63 -2.31 25.13
N TYR A 32 -13.12 -2.48 23.90
CA TYR A 32 -14.26 -1.72 23.39
C TYR A 32 -15.53 -1.98 24.20
N LEU A 33 -15.85 -3.25 24.47
CA LEU A 33 -17.02 -3.63 25.26
C LEU A 33 -16.92 -3.14 26.71
N ALA A 34 -15.71 -3.15 27.29
CA ALA A 34 -15.45 -2.67 28.64
C ALA A 34 -15.45 -1.13 28.77
N GLY A 35 -15.59 -0.39 27.66
CA GLY A 35 -15.47 1.07 27.66
C GLY A 35 -14.09 1.60 28.07
N SER A 36 -13.06 0.72 28.04
CA SER A 36 -11.71 1.00 28.56
C SER A 36 -10.71 1.30 27.43
N ILE A 37 -11.19 1.66 26.25
CA ILE A 37 -10.32 2.04 25.12
C ILE A 37 -9.65 3.38 25.42
N SER A 38 -8.32 3.40 25.31
CA SER A 38 -7.54 4.62 25.32
C SER A 38 -6.67 4.72 24.04
N PRO A 39 -6.31 5.93 23.60
CA PRO A 39 -5.44 6.10 22.42
C PRO A 39 -4.11 5.35 22.55
N GLY A 40 -3.50 5.32 23.74
CA GLY A 40 -2.25 4.59 24.00
C GLY A 40 -2.39 3.08 23.83
N LEU A 41 -3.49 2.49 24.27
CA LEU A 41 -3.77 1.06 24.09
C LEU A 41 -4.01 0.72 22.60
N ILE A 42 -4.75 1.56 21.87
CA ILE A 42 -4.93 1.37 20.43
C ILE A 42 -3.58 1.37 19.71
N VAL A 43 -2.73 2.37 19.99
CA VAL A 43 -1.40 2.47 19.38
C VAL A 43 -0.54 1.26 19.72
N SER A 44 -0.57 0.79 20.96
CA SER A 44 0.22 -0.38 21.40
C SER A 44 -0.23 -1.66 20.69
N ILE A 45 -1.54 -1.89 20.61
CA ILE A 45 -2.11 -3.04 19.90
C ILE A 45 -1.81 -2.95 18.39
N ALA A 46 -1.97 -1.76 17.80
CA ALA A 46 -1.67 -1.52 16.39
C ALA A 46 -0.17 -1.74 16.08
N LEU A 47 0.74 -1.37 16.98
CA LEU A 47 2.17 -1.63 16.83
C LEU A 47 2.47 -3.14 16.77
N VAL A 48 1.92 -3.92 17.69
CA VAL A 48 2.09 -5.39 17.70
C VAL A 48 1.50 -6.00 16.42
N GLY A 49 0.27 -5.62 16.05
CA GLY A 49 -0.37 -6.04 14.80
C GLY A 49 0.41 -5.64 13.55
N GLY A 50 0.97 -4.44 13.53
CA GLY A 50 1.79 -3.93 12.42
C GLY A 50 3.09 -4.72 12.25
N ILE A 51 3.77 -5.07 13.35
CA ILE A 51 4.95 -5.95 13.32
C ILE A 51 4.57 -7.32 12.73
N ALA A 52 3.46 -7.91 13.20
CA ALA A 52 2.97 -9.18 12.69
C ALA A 52 2.65 -9.10 11.18
N THR A 53 2.02 -8.01 10.72
CA THR A 53 1.72 -7.74 9.30
C THR A 53 2.99 -7.68 8.45
N GLY A 54 4.06 -7.08 8.94
CA GLY A 54 5.34 -7.02 8.25
C GLY A 54 5.94 -8.42 7.99
N PHE A 55 5.92 -9.30 9.00
CA PHE A 55 6.34 -10.70 8.83
C PHE A 55 5.41 -11.48 7.92
N GLN A 56 4.11 -11.30 8.06
CA GLN A 56 3.08 -11.94 7.23
C GLN A 56 3.27 -11.61 5.75
N THR A 57 3.46 -10.33 5.41
CA THR A 57 3.59 -9.89 4.01
C THR A 57 4.78 -10.57 3.33
N ALA A 58 5.93 -10.62 3.99
CA ALA A 58 7.12 -11.29 3.47
C ALA A 58 6.92 -12.81 3.31
N ALA A 59 6.31 -13.46 4.31
CA ALA A 59 6.02 -14.88 4.29
C ALA A 59 4.99 -15.23 3.20
N TRP A 60 3.94 -14.41 3.01
CA TRP A 60 2.89 -14.62 2.02
C TRP A 60 3.43 -14.61 0.59
N GLN A 61 4.25 -13.60 0.24
CA GLN A 61 4.83 -13.51 -1.10
C GLN A 61 5.66 -14.74 -1.47
N SER A 62 6.31 -15.37 -0.50
CA SER A 62 7.09 -16.57 -0.70
C SER A 62 6.28 -17.88 -0.50
N PHE A 63 5.06 -17.80 0.02
CA PHE A 63 4.18 -18.93 0.24
C PHE A 63 3.28 -19.24 -0.97
N VAL A 64 2.77 -18.21 -1.65
CA VAL A 64 1.89 -18.36 -2.83
C VAL A 64 2.49 -19.28 -3.90
N PRO A 65 3.78 -19.14 -4.29
CA PRO A 65 4.41 -20.06 -5.25
C PRO A 65 4.49 -21.52 -4.80
N LEU A 66 4.35 -21.80 -3.50
CA LEU A 66 4.39 -23.17 -2.97
C LEU A 66 3.02 -23.88 -3.01
N LEU A 67 1.95 -23.15 -3.30
CA LEU A 67 0.59 -23.68 -3.31
C LEU A 67 0.23 -24.35 -4.64
N VAL A 68 0.93 -24.02 -5.72
CA VAL A 68 0.60 -24.46 -7.09
C VAL A 68 1.81 -25.08 -7.77
N PRO A 69 1.60 -25.90 -8.82
CA PRO A 69 2.65 -26.37 -9.71
C PRO A 69 3.34 -25.19 -10.43
N PRO A 70 4.63 -25.35 -10.84
CA PRO A 70 5.36 -24.29 -11.55
C PRO A 70 4.65 -23.77 -12.81
N GLU A 71 3.92 -24.64 -13.50
CA GLU A 71 3.18 -24.34 -14.72
C GLU A 71 2.00 -23.38 -14.47
N GLU A 72 1.41 -23.43 -13.27
CA GLU A 72 0.26 -22.61 -12.86
C GLU A 72 0.67 -21.34 -12.07
N LEU A 73 1.97 -21.12 -11.86
CA LEU A 73 2.48 -20.03 -11.03
C LEU A 73 1.99 -18.65 -11.51
N LEU A 74 1.99 -18.44 -12.82
CA LEU A 74 1.56 -17.16 -13.40
C LEU A 74 0.09 -16.86 -13.09
N ASP A 75 -0.76 -17.87 -13.17
CA ASP A 75 -2.19 -17.73 -12.92
C ASP A 75 -2.50 -17.57 -11.42
N ALA A 76 -1.74 -18.24 -10.55
CA ALA A 76 -1.81 -18.03 -9.10
C ALA A 76 -1.42 -16.61 -8.71
N VAL A 77 -0.37 -16.04 -9.31
CA VAL A 77 0.04 -14.64 -9.08
C VAL A 77 -1.01 -13.66 -9.59
N LYS A 78 -1.60 -13.89 -10.77
CA LYS A 78 -2.71 -13.10 -11.29
C LYS A 78 -3.91 -13.14 -10.35
N LEU A 79 -4.33 -14.33 -9.92
CA LEU A 79 -5.47 -14.53 -9.01
C LEU A 79 -5.24 -13.83 -7.67
N ASN A 80 -4.05 -13.95 -7.08
CA ASN A 80 -3.67 -13.23 -5.87
C ASN A 80 -3.75 -11.72 -6.03
N SER A 81 -3.32 -11.19 -7.18
CA SER A 81 -3.40 -9.76 -7.48
C SER A 81 -4.85 -9.28 -7.63
N VAL A 82 -5.69 -10.06 -8.32
CA VAL A 82 -7.13 -9.77 -8.47
C VAL A 82 -7.82 -9.79 -7.12
N GLN A 83 -7.59 -10.82 -6.29
CA GLN A 83 -8.14 -10.93 -4.94
C GLN A 83 -7.76 -9.72 -4.09
N PHE A 84 -6.49 -9.31 -4.10
CA PHE A 84 -6.02 -8.16 -3.34
C PHE A 84 -6.67 -6.85 -3.79
N THR A 85 -6.82 -6.66 -5.11
CA THR A 85 -7.45 -5.47 -5.68
C THR A 85 -8.94 -5.43 -5.34
N LEU A 86 -9.66 -6.55 -5.47
CA LEU A 86 -11.08 -6.64 -5.11
C LEU A 86 -11.30 -6.39 -3.62
N ALA A 87 -10.49 -6.97 -2.75
CA ALA A 87 -10.60 -6.78 -1.31
C ALA A 87 -10.39 -5.30 -0.92
N ARG A 88 -9.44 -4.61 -1.56
CA ARG A 88 -9.22 -3.16 -1.34
C ARG A 88 -10.38 -2.30 -1.84
N ALA A 89 -11.01 -2.68 -2.94
CA ALA A 89 -12.10 -1.93 -3.53
C ALA A 89 -13.42 -2.12 -2.75
N ILE A 90 -13.74 -3.35 -2.37
CA ILE A 90 -15.03 -3.71 -1.73
C ILE A 90 -14.94 -3.60 -0.21
N GLY A 91 -13.76 -3.88 0.37
CA GLY A 91 -13.55 -3.96 1.82
C GLY A 91 -14.05 -2.74 2.60
N PRO A 92 -13.67 -1.51 2.24
CA PRO A 92 -14.12 -0.31 2.96
C PRO A 92 -15.64 -0.11 2.92
N GLY A 93 -16.28 -0.42 1.78
CA GLY A 93 -17.74 -0.35 1.65
C GLY A 93 -18.45 -1.37 2.55
N PHE A 94 -17.94 -2.61 2.56
CA PHE A 94 -18.48 -3.66 3.43
C PHE A 94 -18.26 -3.33 4.92
N ALA A 95 -17.07 -2.84 5.29
CA ALA A 95 -16.78 -2.40 6.64
C ALA A 95 -17.70 -1.25 7.09
N GLY A 96 -17.91 -0.26 6.21
CA GLY A 96 -18.83 0.85 6.45
C GLY A 96 -20.28 0.38 6.67
N LEU A 97 -20.75 -0.57 5.87
CA LEU A 97 -22.07 -1.17 6.02
C LEU A 97 -22.19 -1.89 7.36
N VAL A 98 -21.22 -2.70 7.75
CA VAL A 98 -21.21 -3.39 9.05
C VAL A 98 -21.21 -2.39 10.21
N VAL A 99 -20.39 -1.35 10.15
CA VAL A 99 -20.32 -0.32 11.19
C VAL A 99 -21.64 0.43 11.31
N SER A 100 -22.26 0.80 10.19
CA SER A 100 -23.53 1.57 10.20
C SER A 100 -24.75 0.75 10.64
N THR A 101 -24.75 -0.57 10.39
CA THR A 101 -25.89 -1.44 10.72
C THR A 101 -25.75 -2.17 12.05
N LEU A 102 -24.54 -2.65 12.36
CA LEU A 102 -24.26 -3.50 13.53
C LEU A 102 -23.38 -2.80 14.59
N GLY A 103 -22.84 -1.64 14.26
CA GLY A 103 -21.95 -0.87 15.12
C GLY A 103 -20.49 -1.29 15.09
N THR A 104 -19.63 -0.44 15.65
CA THR A 104 -18.16 -0.61 15.66
C THR A 104 -17.72 -1.88 16.38
N GLY A 105 -18.37 -2.24 17.50
CA GLY A 105 -18.04 -3.45 18.26
C GLY A 105 -18.21 -4.73 17.44
N ALA A 106 -19.31 -4.82 16.68
CA ALA A 106 -19.56 -5.96 15.79
C ALA A 106 -18.53 -6.01 14.65
N ALA A 107 -18.15 -4.86 14.10
CA ALA A 107 -17.13 -4.81 13.04
C ALA A 107 -15.77 -5.34 13.53
N ILE A 108 -15.33 -4.95 14.74
CA ILE A 108 -14.09 -5.43 15.35
C ILE A 108 -14.19 -6.94 15.62
N PHE A 109 -15.32 -7.44 16.12
CA PHE A 109 -15.52 -8.85 16.37
C PHE A 109 -15.51 -9.69 15.09
N ILE A 110 -16.23 -9.26 14.06
CA ILE A 110 -16.24 -9.92 12.74
C ILE A 110 -14.81 -9.98 12.19
N ASN A 111 -14.04 -8.88 12.26
CA ASN A 111 -12.64 -8.88 11.85
C ASN A 111 -11.81 -9.92 12.63
N ALA A 112 -12.01 -10.03 13.95
CA ALA A 112 -11.32 -11.04 14.75
C ALA A 112 -11.66 -12.49 14.33
N ILE A 113 -12.92 -12.76 14.01
CA ILE A 113 -13.39 -14.08 13.55
C ILE A 113 -12.82 -14.42 12.15
N THR A 114 -12.68 -13.43 11.25
CA THR A 114 -12.15 -13.69 9.91
C THR A 114 -10.72 -14.25 9.94
N PHE A 115 -9.92 -13.92 10.94
CA PHE A 115 -8.59 -14.53 11.11
C PHE A 115 -8.65 -16.04 11.34
N LEU A 116 -9.69 -16.56 12.02
CA LEU A 116 -9.88 -18.00 12.21
C LEU A 116 -10.05 -18.73 10.87
N LEU A 117 -10.78 -18.13 9.92
CA LEU A 117 -10.96 -18.70 8.59
C LEU A 117 -9.62 -18.80 7.85
N VAL A 118 -8.77 -17.76 7.97
CA VAL A 118 -7.44 -17.77 7.35
C VAL A 118 -6.53 -18.81 8.02
N ILE A 119 -6.54 -18.91 9.36
CA ILE A 119 -5.77 -19.92 10.11
C ILE A 119 -6.23 -21.33 9.72
N ALA A 120 -7.54 -21.56 9.61
CA ALA A 120 -8.10 -22.84 9.17
C ALA A 120 -7.66 -23.19 7.74
N ALA A 121 -7.74 -22.22 6.81
CA ALA A 121 -7.27 -22.41 5.43
C ALA A 121 -5.77 -22.73 5.37
N LEU A 122 -4.95 -22.03 6.16
CA LEU A 122 -3.52 -22.33 6.29
C LEU A 122 -3.27 -23.72 6.91
N ALA A 123 -4.08 -24.13 7.89
CA ALA A 123 -3.97 -25.44 8.51
C ALA A 123 -4.33 -26.57 7.55
N LEU A 124 -5.27 -26.36 6.65
CA LEU A 124 -5.68 -27.32 5.61
C LEU A 124 -4.76 -27.32 4.39
N SER A 125 -4.02 -26.23 4.16
CA SER A 125 -3.12 -26.12 3.00
C SER A 125 -1.96 -27.12 3.08
N ARG A 126 -1.56 -27.65 1.93
CA ARG A 126 -0.43 -28.60 1.79
C ARG A 126 0.61 -27.99 0.85
N PRO A 127 1.40 -27.00 1.33
CA PRO A 127 2.42 -26.36 0.49
C PRO A 127 3.50 -27.36 0.11
N ARG A 128 4.05 -27.23 -1.10
CA ARG A 128 5.21 -27.99 -1.53
C ARG A 128 6.42 -27.66 -0.66
N GLN A 129 7.14 -28.67 -0.23
CA GLN A 129 8.41 -28.48 0.46
C GLN A 129 9.50 -28.23 -0.59
N ILE A 130 9.86 -26.97 -0.79
CA ILE A 130 11.09 -26.63 -1.51
C ILE A 130 12.14 -26.41 -0.42
N ILE A 131 13.18 -27.25 -0.43
CA ILE A 131 14.40 -27.01 0.36
C ILE A 131 15.04 -25.77 -0.29
N SER A 132 14.71 -24.58 0.25
CA SER A 132 15.34 -23.35 -0.18
C SER A 132 16.79 -23.40 0.26
N ALA A 133 17.73 -23.37 -0.68
CA ALA A 133 19.13 -23.14 -0.36
C ALA A 133 19.19 -21.85 0.46
N ALA A 134 19.61 -21.96 1.71
CA ALA A 134 19.70 -20.83 2.63
C ALA A 134 20.53 -19.72 1.95
N SER A 135 19.95 -18.55 1.82
CA SER A 135 20.68 -17.37 1.34
C SER A 135 21.81 -17.08 2.34
N GLN A 136 23.03 -17.48 1.99
CA GLN A 136 24.23 -17.30 2.81
C GLN A 136 24.67 -15.83 2.71
N GLY A 137 24.06 -14.94 3.51
CA GLY A 137 24.50 -13.55 3.62
C GLY A 137 23.89 -12.86 4.82
N LYS A 138 24.66 -11.98 5.48
CA LYS A 138 24.11 -11.15 6.56
C LYS A 138 23.04 -10.24 5.95
N VAL A 139 21.88 -10.15 6.59
CA VAL A 139 20.77 -9.27 6.16
C VAL A 139 21.23 -7.83 5.94
N SER A 140 22.17 -7.36 6.77
CA SER A 140 22.77 -6.03 6.61
C SER A 140 23.47 -5.84 5.25
N ASP A 141 24.15 -6.87 4.76
CA ASP A 141 24.92 -6.78 3.52
C ASP A 141 24.01 -6.82 2.30
N VAL A 142 22.94 -7.60 2.40
CA VAL A 142 21.86 -7.65 1.41
C VAL A 142 21.13 -6.30 1.30
N ILE A 143 20.82 -5.68 2.45
CA ILE A 143 20.19 -4.36 2.49
C ILE A 143 21.14 -3.29 1.96
N LYS A 144 22.40 -3.28 2.38
CA LYS A 144 23.39 -2.31 1.91
C LYS A 144 23.64 -2.42 0.41
N ALA A 145 23.80 -3.63 -0.11
CA ALA A 145 23.99 -3.85 -1.55
C ALA A 145 22.78 -3.39 -2.38
N GLY A 146 21.57 -3.76 -1.95
CA GLY A 146 20.32 -3.29 -2.60
C GLY A 146 20.15 -1.77 -2.52
N GLY A 147 20.43 -1.18 -1.36
CA GLY A 147 20.38 0.27 -1.16
C GLY A 147 21.39 1.00 -2.05
N SER A 148 22.66 0.58 -2.05
CA SER A 148 23.68 1.21 -2.88
C SER A 148 23.33 1.12 -4.36
N PHE A 149 22.78 0.00 -4.82
CA PHE A 149 22.33 -0.18 -6.20
C PHE A 149 21.21 0.81 -6.56
N VAL A 150 20.17 0.92 -5.72
CA VAL A 150 19.06 1.86 -5.93
C VAL A 150 19.55 3.31 -5.99
N TRP A 151 20.42 3.70 -5.04
CA TRP A 151 20.89 5.09 -4.97
C TRP A 151 21.90 5.47 -6.07
N ARG A 152 22.64 4.53 -6.60
CA ARG A 152 23.56 4.76 -7.74
C ARG A 152 22.82 4.95 -9.06
N HIS A 153 21.66 4.28 -9.24
CA HIS A 153 20.89 4.34 -10.48
C HIS A 153 19.74 5.34 -10.36
N ARG A 154 19.88 6.49 -11.05
CA ARG A 154 18.93 7.59 -11.01
C ARG A 154 17.48 7.18 -11.30
N PRO A 155 17.15 6.33 -12.32
CA PRO A 155 15.79 5.88 -12.56
C PRO A 155 15.18 5.15 -11.36
N LEU A 156 15.93 4.26 -10.71
CA LEU A 156 15.44 3.48 -9.56
C LEU A 156 15.24 4.36 -8.33
N ARG A 157 16.16 5.29 -8.07
CA ARG A 157 16.04 6.26 -7.00
C ARG A 157 14.78 7.11 -7.18
N LEU A 158 14.51 7.58 -8.42
CA LEU A 158 13.29 8.33 -8.73
C LEU A 158 12.03 7.50 -8.46
N VAL A 159 12.00 6.24 -8.87
CA VAL A 159 10.84 5.36 -8.63
C VAL A 159 10.58 5.18 -7.13
N VAL A 160 11.61 4.92 -6.32
CA VAL A 160 11.48 4.72 -4.87
C VAL A 160 11.03 6.02 -4.19
N VAL A 161 11.61 7.16 -4.57
CA VAL A 161 11.22 8.49 -4.05
C VAL A 161 9.78 8.82 -4.44
N LEU A 162 9.38 8.58 -5.69
CA LEU A 162 8.00 8.81 -6.14
C LEU A 162 7.01 7.89 -5.45
N ALA A 163 7.36 6.64 -5.21
CA ALA A 163 6.54 5.71 -4.43
C ALA A 163 6.33 6.21 -3.00
N PHE A 164 7.39 6.71 -2.36
CA PHE A 164 7.31 7.32 -1.04
C PHE A 164 6.43 8.57 -1.04
N ILE A 165 6.62 9.50 -1.99
CA ILE A 165 5.87 10.76 -2.06
C ILE A 165 4.39 10.51 -2.37
N THR A 166 4.08 9.65 -3.34
CA THR A 166 2.68 9.31 -3.67
C THR A 166 1.97 8.63 -2.51
N SER A 167 2.70 7.89 -1.69
CA SER A 167 2.15 7.28 -0.49
C SER A 167 2.02 8.28 0.66
N LEU A 168 2.99 9.15 0.83
CA LEU A 168 2.99 10.20 1.84
C LEU A 168 1.83 11.18 1.63
N CYS A 169 1.66 11.66 0.40
CA CYS A 169 0.66 12.68 0.08
C CYS A 169 -0.66 12.07 -0.42
N GLY A 170 -0.63 11.18 -1.39
CA GLY A 170 -1.85 10.68 -2.01
C GLY A 170 -2.56 9.59 -1.20
N GLN A 171 -1.81 8.53 -0.80
CA GLN A 171 -2.44 7.37 -0.14
C GLN A 171 -2.78 7.62 1.33
N SER A 172 -2.10 8.54 2.00
CA SER A 172 -2.39 8.94 3.38
C SER A 172 -3.80 9.50 3.56
N LEU A 173 -4.38 10.14 2.52
CA LEU A 173 -5.75 10.69 2.55
C LEU A 173 -6.82 9.67 2.93
N GLN A 174 -6.66 8.39 2.55
CA GLN A 174 -7.60 7.34 2.94
C GLN A 174 -7.62 7.09 4.46
N HIS A 175 -6.50 7.32 5.15
CA HIS A 175 -6.37 7.12 6.60
C HIS A 175 -6.90 8.29 7.42
N ILE A 176 -6.97 9.47 6.82
CA ILE A 176 -7.59 10.66 7.44
C ILE A 176 -8.99 10.94 6.90
N ALA A 177 -9.56 10.04 6.09
CA ALA A 177 -10.92 10.18 5.55
C ALA A 177 -12.01 10.45 6.62
N PRO A 178 -11.96 9.84 7.83
CA PRO A 178 -12.90 10.20 8.90
C PRO A 178 -12.81 11.67 9.31
N ALA A 179 -11.60 12.21 9.43
CA ALA A 179 -11.39 13.62 9.78
C ALA A 179 -11.78 14.57 8.63
N ILE A 180 -11.63 14.15 7.39
CA ILE A 180 -12.10 14.90 6.22
C ILE A 180 -13.63 14.93 6.17
N ALA A 181 -14.30 13.80 6.41
CA ALA A 181 -15.77 13.73 6.47
C ALA A 181 -16.31 14.68 7.54
N ASP A 182 -15.76 14.64 8.74
CA ASP A 182 -16.19 15.44 9.90
C ASP A 182 -15.82 16.92 9.74
N ARG A 183 -14.56 17.25 9.54
CA ARG A 183 -14.04 18.62 9.62
C ARG A 183 -14.16 19.46 8.33
N ILE A 184 -14.35 18.82 7.17
CA ILE A 184 -14.47 19.52 5.87
C ILE A 184 -15.91 19.49 5.36
N TYR A 185 -16.57 18.34 5.47
CA TYR A 185 -17.91 18.12 4.90
C TYR A 185 -19.02 18.20 5.93
N ASP A 186 -18.70 18.41 7.21
CA ASP A 186 -19.68 18.46 8.32
C ASP A 186 -20.60 17.24 8.34
N ARG A 187 -19.97 16.07 8.19
CA ARG A 187 -20.63 14.76 8.17
C ARG A 187 -20.12 13.89 9.29
N PRO A 188 -20.94 13.01 9.88
CA PRO A 188 -20.44 12.03 10.84
C PRO A 188 -19.20 11.31 10.32
N SER A 189 -18.23 11.05 11.19
CA SER A 189 -16.99 10.34 10.80
C SER A 189 -17.27 8.96 10.20
N THR A 190 -18.43 8.37 10.45
CA THR A 190 -18.92 7.13 9.83
C THR A 190 -19.17 7.26 8.33
N ASP A 191 -19.46 8.45 7.83
CA ASP A 191 -19.72 8.71 6.41
C ASP A 191 -18.44 8.63 5.56
N ASN A 192 -17.25 8.49 6.20
CA ASN A 192 -16.01 8.21 5.51
C ASN A 192 -16.08 6.93 4.65
N ALA A 193 -16.97 6.00 4.97
CA ALA A 193 -17.17 4.79 4.18
C ALA A 193 -17.52 5.11 2.73
N GLY A 194 -18.36 6.13 2.48
CA GLY A 194 -18.68 6.60 1.13
C GLY A 194 -17.44 7.09 0.37
N LEU A 195 -16.58 7.88 1.03
CA LEU A 195 -15.32 8.36 0.45
C LEU A 195 -14.40 7.19 0.06
N LEU A 196 -14.28 6.20 0.94
CA LEU A 196 -13.43 5.02 0.68
C LEU A 196 -14.02 4.10 -0.40
N VAL A 197 -15.35 3.97 -0.48
CA VAL A 197 -16.03 3.27 -1.59
C VAL A 197 -15.75 3.97 -2.91
N ALA A 198 -15.87 5.30 -2.96
CA ALA A 198 -15.55 6.08 -4.16
C ALA A 198 -14.10 5.88 -4.61
N LEU A 199 -13.14 5.89 -3.66
CA LEU A 199 -11.74 5.57 -3.92
C LEU A 199 -11.56 4.15 -4.50
N GLY A 200 -12.23 3.16 -3.94
CA GLY A 200 -12.21 1.79 -4.41
C GLY A 200 -12.78 1.66 -5.83
N LEU A 201 -13.91 2.31 -6.12
CA LEU A 201 -14.50 2.35 -7.45
C LEU A 201 -13.56 3.02 -8.47
N GLY A 202 -12.89 4.10 -8.09
CA GLY A 202 -11.87 4.74 -8.91
C GLY A 202 -10.72 3.78 -9.25
N ALA A 203 -10.22 3.03 -8.27
CA ALA A 203 -9.17 2.04 -8.48
C ALA A 203 -9.63 0.90 -9.40
N LEU A 204 -10.87 0.39 -9.25
CA LEU A 204 -11.45 -0.61 -10.15
C LEU A 204 -11.56 -0.09 -11.58
N THR A 205 -12.09 1.12 -11.75
CA THR A 205 -12.20 1.79 -13.05
C THR A 205 -10.82 1.91 -13.72
N SER A 206 -9.81 2.33 -12.95
CA SER A 206 -8.42 2.43 -13.42
C SER A 206 -7.85 1.07 -13.86
N SER A 207 -8.20 -0.02 -13.17
CA SER A 207 -7.79 -1.38 -13.55
C SER A 207 -8.37 -1.77 -14.91
N LEU A 208 -9.66 -1.53 -15.12
CA LEU A 208 -10.32 -1.79 -16.38
C LEU A 208 -9.71 -0.98 -17.54
N PHE A 209 -9.46 0.32 -17.31
CA PHE A 209 -8.80 1.18 -18.29
C PHE A 209 -7.38 0.69 -18.62
N SER A 210 -6.63 0.19 -17.65
CA SER A 210 -5.29 -0.36 -17.89
C SER A 210 -5.29 -1.58 -18.78
N VAL A 211 -6.35 -2.41 -18.74
CA VAL A 211 -6.52 -3.56 -19.62
C VAL A 211 -6.90 -3.13 -21.05
N VAL A 212 -7.80 -2.13 -21.18
CA VAL A 212 -8.31 -1.66 -22.47
C VAL A 212 -7.29 -0.81 -23.23
N LEU A 213 -6.61 0.11 -22.53
CA LEU A 213 -5.63 1.03 -23.14
C LEU A 213 -4.29 0.35 -23.45
N GLY A 214 -4.04 -0.84 -22.90
CA GLY A 214 -2.82 -1.60 -23.14
C GLY A 214 -1.54 -0.81 -22.86
N ASP A 215 -0.44 -1.21 -23.51
CA ASP A 215 0.89 -0.60 -23.34
C ASP A 215 1.16 0.62 -24.25
N HIS A 216 0.12 1.23 -24.83
CA HIS A 216 0.28 2.35 -25.78
C HIS A 216 0.81 3.64 -25.15
N MET A 217 0.68 3.82 -23.83
CA MET A 217 1.22 5.01 -23.13
C MET A 217 2.65 4.81 -22.63
N LYS A 218 3.52 5.79 -22.90
CA LYS A 218 4.87 5.84 -22.32
C LYS A 218 4.80 5.79 -20.79
N ARG A 219 5.72 5.07 -20.16
CA ARG A 219 5.77 4.91 -18.69
C ARG A 219 5.83 6.24 -17.95
N SER A 220 6.65 7.18 -18.42
CA SER A 220 6.75 8.55 -17.86
C SER A 220 5.43 9.30 -17.93
N THR A 221 4.71 9.23 -19.06
CA THR A 221 3.41 9.87 -19.23
C THR A 221 2.40 9.32 -18.24
N ARG A 222 2.38 8.00 -18.03
CA ARG A 222 1.47 7.35 -17.06
C ARG A 222 1.73 7.83 -15.63
N VAL A 223 3.01 7.97 -15.24
CA VAL A 223 3.39 8.52 -13.92
C VAL A 223 2.93 9.97 -13.76
N VAL A 224 3.17 10.82 -14.77
CA VAL A 224 2.76 12.23 -14.73
C VAL A 224 1.25 12.37 -14.66
N VAL A 225 0.50 11.62 -15.47
CA VAL A 225 -0.96 11.62 -15.42
C VAL A 225 -1.47 11.22 -14.04
N ALA A 226 -0.89 10.18 -13.45
CA ALA A 226 -1.26 9.75 -12.10
C ALA A 226 -0.98 10.84 -11.05
N LEU A 227 0.17 11.51 -11.11
CA LEU A 227 0.52 12.61 -10.20
C LEU A 227 -0.39 13.82 -10.37
N ILE A 228 -0.74 14.18 -11.62
CA ILE A 228 -1.70 15.26 -11.91
C ILE A 228 -3.08 14.90 -11.33
N LEU A 229 -3.55 13.66 -11.54
CA LEU A 229 -4.81 13.20 -10.98
C LEU A 229 -4.81 13.24 -9.44
N PHE A 230 -3.70 12.86 -8.80
CA PHE A 230 -3.55 13.01 -7.34
C PHE A 230 -3.62 14.48 -6.92
N THR A 231 -2.88 15.35 -7.61
CA THR A 231 -2.87 16.79 -7.30
C THR A 231 -4.27 17.39 -7.44
N VAL A 232 -4.96 17.11 -8.54
CA VAL A 232 -6.31 17.60 -8.79
C VAL A 232 -7.30 17.08 -7.75
N SER A 233 -7.28 15.77 -7.48
CA SER A 233 -8.18 15.17 -6.50
C SER A 233 -7.96 15.73 -5.09
N THR A 234 -6.69 15.86 -4.68
CA THR A 234 -6.35 16.43 -3.37
C THR A 234 -6.75 17.89 -3.27
N ALA A 235 -6.53 18.69 -4.32
CA ALA A 235 -6.94 20.10 -4.36
C ALA A 235 -8.46 20.30 -4.34
N MET A 236 -9.24 19.40 -4.90
CA MET A 236 -10.70 19.46 -4.89
C MET A 236 -11.30 19.35 -3.48
N ILE A 237 -10.70 18.56 -2.59
CA ILE A 237 -11.22 18.27 -1.25
C ILE A 237 -11.46 19.55 -0.42
N PRO A 238 -10.48 20.47 -0.27
CA PRO A 238 -10.65 21.66 0.56
C PRO A 238 -11.45 22.79 -0.10
N MET A 239 -11.73 22.73 -1.41
CA MET A 239 -12.37 23.81 -2.16
C MET A 239 -13.84 24.01 -1.81
N THR A 240 -14.52 23.01 -1.25
CA THR A 240 -15.95 23.04 -1.01
C THR A 240 -16.33 22.21 0.23
N SER A 241 -17.51 22.48 0.78
CA SER A 241 -18.15 21.63 1.80
C SER A 241 -19.15 20.64 1.20
N ILE A 242 -19.26 20.56 -0.12
CA ILE A 242 -20.20 19.65 -0.79
C ILE A 242 -19.64 18.24 -0.80
N TYR A 243 -20.26 17.34 -0.06
CA TYR A 243 -19.81 15.95 0.10
C TYR A 243 -19.68 15.18 -1.23
N TRP A 244 -20.56 15.45 -2.20
CA TRP A 244 -20.49 14.83 -3.54
C TRP A 244 -19.22 15.15 -4.30
N VAL A 245 -18.68 16.37 -4.10
CA VAL A 245 -17.36 16.74 -4.67
C VAL A 245 -16.25 15.96 -3.97
N GLY A 246 -16.40 15.71 -2.67
CA GLY A 246 -15.50 14.81 -1.94
C GLY A 246 -15.50 13.39 -2.49
N LEU A 247 -16.67 12.83 -2.77
CA LEU A 247 -16.79 11.51 -3.41
C LEU A 247 -16.07 11.47 -4.78
N LEU A 248 -16.29 12.50 -5.62
CA LEU A 248 -15.60 12.62 -6.90
C LEU A 248 -14.09 12.74 -6.74
N ALA A 249 -13.62 13.53 -5.78
CA ALA A 249 -12.21 13.68 -5.47
C ALA A 249 -11.58 12.34 -5.05
N TYR A 250 -12.22 11.59 -4.17
CA TYR A 250 -11.76 10.26 -3.75
C TYR A 250 -11.79 9.25 -4.90
N PHE A 251 -12.78 9.30 -5.77
CA PHE A 251 -12.83 8.49 -6.99
C PHE A 251 -11.62 8.76 -7.90
N ILE A 252 -11.32 10.05 -8.17
CA ILE A 252 -10.14 10.45 -8.96
C ILE A 252 -8.85 10.03 -8.25
N SER A 253 -8.78 10.14 -6.93
CA SER A 253 -7.65 9.67 -6.14
C SER A 253 -7.43 8.16 -6.29
N GLY A 254 -8.52 7.37 -6.34
CA GLY A 254 -8.46 5.93 -6.62
C GLY A 254 -7.90 5.60 -8.00
N LEU A 255 -8.33 6.35 -9.03
CA LEU A 255 -7.76 6.26 -10.38
C LEU A 255 -6.24 6.52 -10.35
N ALA A 256 -5.82 7.60 -9.70
CA ALA A 256 -4.44 8.01 -9.60
C ALA A 256 -3.59 6.99 -8.86
N HIS A 257 -4.11 6.45 -7.76
CA HIS A 257 -3.43 5.44 -6.93
C HIS A 257 -3.03 4.22 -7.75
N LEU A 258 -3.96 3.62 -8.48
CA LEU A 258 -3.67 2.41 -9.23
C LEU A 258 -2.75 2.69 -10.43
N GLN A 259 -2.95 3.80 -11.15
CA GLN A 259 -2.09 4.17 -12.27
C GLN A 259 -0.64 4.41 -11.82
N SER A 260 -0.42 5.10 -10.69
CA SER A 260 0.92 5.31 -10.14
C SER A 260 1.56 3.99 -9.72
N ALA A 261 0.82 3.13 -9.02
CA ALA A 261 1.33 1.83 -8.56
C ALA A 261 1.72 0.93 -9.74
N VAL A 262 0.87 0.83 -10.77
CA VAL A 262 1.16 0.05 -11.97
C VAL A 262 2.38 0.61 -12.71
N ALA A 263 2.44 1.93 -12.94
CA ALA A 263 3.53 2.55 -13.67
C ALA A 263 4.88 2.39 -12.96
N LEU A 264 4.95 2.66 -11.65
CA LEU A 264 6.18 2.54 -10.86
C LEU A 264 6.63 1.08 -10.71
N ASN A 265 5.69 0.16 -10.51
CA ASN A 265 5.98 -1.28 -10.40
C ASN A 265 6.54 -1.84 -11.74
N THR A 266 5.88 -1.50 -12.86
CA THR A 266 6.32 -1.92 -14.20
C THR A 266 7.69 -1.36 -14.55
N LEU A 267 8.00 -0.13 -14.10
CA LEU A 267 9.32 0.47 -14.25
C LEU A 267 10.41 -0.38 -13.59
N ILE A 268 10.23 -0.74 -12.33
CA ILE A 268 11.21 -1.60 -11.61
C ILE A 268 11.36 -2.94 -12.32
N GLN A 269 10.23 -3.60 -12.63
CA GLN A 269 10.26 -4.93 -13.24
C GLN A 269 10.92 -4.95 -14.62
N GLY A 270 10.76 -3.88 -15.40
CA GLY A 270 11.33 -3.78 -16.75
C GLY A 270 12.75 -3.23 -16.83
N THR A 271 13.27 -2.64 -15.73
CA THR A 271 14.55 -1.93 -15.75
C THR A 271 15.64 -2.66 -14.95
N VAL A 272 15.23 -3.43 -13.93
CA VAL A 272 16.14 -4.08 -12.97
C VAL A 272 16.48 -5.51 -13.41
N PRO A 273 17.77 -5.91 -13.41
CA PRO A 273 18.18 -7.30 -13.61
C PRO A 273 17.51 -8.25 -12.62
N ASP A 274 17.23 -9.48 -13.05
CA ASP A 274 16.44 -10.46 -12.28
C ASP A 274 17.01 -10.74 -10.87
N HIS A 275 18.34 -10.82 -10.74
CA HIS A 275 19.02 -11.11 -9.47
C HIS A 275 18.95 -9.95 -8.45
N LEU A 276 18.68 -8.70 -8.89
CA LEU A 276 18.52 -7.51 -8.04
C LEU A 276 17.07 -7.07 -7.88
N ARG A 277 16.15 -7.63 -8.67
CA ARG A 277 14.73 -7.23 -8.70
C ARG A 277 14.07 -7.31 -7.32
N GLY A 278 14.26 -8.42 -6.60
CA GLY A 278 13.69 -8.60 -5.26
C GLY A 278 14.20 -7.56 -4.25
N ARG A 279 15.50 -7.22 -4.32
CA ARG A 279 16.10 -6.22 -3.43
C ARG A 279 15.56 -4.82 -3.72
N THR A 280 15.49 -4.43 -5.00
CA THR A 280 14.93 -3.13 -5.41
C THR A 280 13.45 -3.01 -5.06
N MET A 281 12.67 -4.08 -5.27
CA MET A 281 11.26 -4.13 -4.87
C MET A 281 11.07 -3.95 -3.37
N SER A 282 11.98 -4.45 -2.55
CA SER A 282 11.92 -4.24 -1.09
C SER A 282 12.03 -2.75 -0.72
N PHE A 283 12.90 -1.98 -1.37
CA PHE A 283 12.99 -0.52 -1.15
C PHE A 283 11.75 0.22 -1.66
N TYR A 284 11.20 -0.19 -2.78
CA TYR A 284 9.93 0.35 -3.29
C TYR A 284 8.78 0.14 -2.30
N VAL A 285 8.61 -1.08 -1.81
CA VAL A 285 7.57 -1.42 -0.83
C VAL A 285 7.81 -0.70 0.50
N LEU A 286 9.07 -0.61 0.95
CA LEU A 286 9.42 0.14 2.16
C LEU A 286 9.06 1.62 2.03
N GLY A 287 9.31 2.23 0.85
CA GLY A 287 8.90 3.61 0.57
C GLY A 287 7.39 3.81 0.72
N ILE A 288 6.58 2.89 0.17
CA ILE A 288 5.12 2.93 0.31
C ILE A 288 4.69 2.79 1.77
N LEU A 289 5.18 1.75 2.45
CA LEU A 289 4.79 1.44 3.83
C LEU A 289 5.21 2.51 4.83
N ALA A 290 6.33 3.21 4.57
CA ALA A 290 6.77 4.33 5.41
C ALA A 290 6.01 5.62 5.09
N GLY A 291 5.71 5.88 3.81
CA GLY A 291 5.03 7.09 3.37
C GLY A 291 3.63 7.25 3.95
N ILE A 292 2.83 6.17 3.93
CA ILE A 292 1.43 6.21 4.38
C ILE A 292 1.27 6.71 5.83
N PRO A 293 1.88 6.09 6.85
CA PRO A 293 1.69 6.52 8.24
C PRO A 293 2.32 7.89 8.52
N LEU A 294 3.46 8.20 7.89
CA LEU A 294 4.10 9.51 8.03
C LEU A 294 3.22 10.62 7.44
N GLY A 295 2.62 10.38 6.28
CA GLY A 295 1.69 11.33 5.66
C GLY A 295 0.42 11.52 6.48
N ALA A 296 -0.20 10.42 6.93
CA ALA A 296 -1.40 10.50 7.77
C ALA A 296 -1.12 11.23 9.10
N PHE A 297 0.03 10.97 9.73
CA PHE A 297 0.45 11.69 10.93
C PHE A 297 0.69 13.19 10.65
N ALA A 298 1.43 13.51 9.60
CA ALA A 298 1.72 14.91 9.24
C ALA A 298 0.44 15.69 8.93
N LEU A 299 -0.46 15.12 8.13
CA LEU A 299 -1.74 15.74 7.79
C LEU A 299 -2.66 15.88 9.02
N GLY A 300 -2.71 14.86 9.88
CA GLY A 300 -3.45 14.93 11.14
C GLY A 300 -2.94 16.07 12.02
N ARG A 301 -1.63 16.16 12.23
CA ARG A 301 -1.00 17.24 13.04
C ARG A 301 -1.20 18.63 12.44
N LEU A 302 -1.04 18.76 11.12
CA LEU A 302 -1.32 20.03 10.44
C LEU A 302 -2.78 20.42 10.56
N GLY A 303 -3.69 19.44 10.46
CA GLY A 303 -5.13 19.65 10.64
C GLY A 303 -5.53 20.04 12.06
N ASP A 304 -4.77 19.60 13.08
CA ASP A 304 -4.98 19.97 14.48
C ASP A 304 -4.39 21.37 14.80
N ILE A 305 -3.25 21.73 14.21
CA ILE A 305 -2.57 23.02 14.46
C ILE A 305 -3.27 24.15 13.71
N PHE A 306 -3.66 23.92 12.48
CA PHE A 306 -4.32 24.93 11.63
C PHE A 306 -5.80 24.56 11.41
N THR A 307 -6.10 23.99 10.26
CA THR A 307 -7.39 23.38 9.93
C THR A 307 -7.15 22.20 8.98
N MET A 308 -8.10 21.27 8.92
CA MET A 308 -8.00 20.14 7.98
C MET A 308 -7.95 20.61 6.52
N ARG A 309 -8.62 21.74 6.19
CA ARG A 309 -8.54 22.35 4.85
C ARG A 309 -7.13 22.80 4.51
N VAL A 310 -6.46 23.48 5.43
CA VAL A 310 -5.08 23.96 5.24
C VAL A 310 -4.13 22.77 5.08
N ALA A 311 -4.28 21.73 5.90
CA ALA A 311 -3.46 20.52 5.80
C ALA A 311 -3.57 19.89 4.40
N VAL A 312 -4.77 19.76 3.86
CA VAL A 312 -4.99 19.18 2.52
C VAL A 312 -4.52 20.10 1.40
N ILE A 313 -4.60 21.45 1.57
CA ILE A 313 -4.02 22.41 0.60
C ILE A 313 -2.49 22.27 0.55
N VAL A 314 -1.84 22.15 1.71
CA VAL A 314 -0.38 21.94 1.79
C VAL A 314 0.01 20.63 1.09
N ASP A 315 -0.77 19.57 1.27
CA ASP A 315 -0.55 18.29 0.62
C ASP A 315 -0.68 18.37 -0.91
N ALA A 316 -1.73 19.03 -1.40
CA ALA A 316 -1.92 19.29 -2.83
C ALA A 316 -0.77 20.14 -3.41
N GLY A 317 -0.32 21.16 -2.66
CA GLY A 317 0.83 21.97 -3.03
C GLY A 317 2.14 21.17 -3.12
N ALA A 318 2.36 20.23 -2.19
CA ALA A 318 3.51 19.34 -2.22
C ALA A 318 3.47 18.42 -3.45
N LEU A 319 2.32 17.83 -3.78
CA LEU A 319 2.15 17.02 -4.99
C LEU A 319 2.39 17.86 -6.26
N LEU A 320 1.85 19.07 -6.33
CA LEU A 320 2.06 19.98 -7.46
C LEU A 320 3.55 20.33 -7.62
N ALA A 321 4.25 20.63 -6.52
CA ALA A 321 5.68 20.92 -6.54
C ALA A 321 6.48 19.72 -7.11
N VAL A 322 6.11 18.49 -6.77
CA VAL A 322 6.73 17.29 -7.33
C VAL A 322 6.51 17.18 -8.84
N VAL A 323 5.28 17.42 -9.31
CA VAL A 323 4.96 17.42 -10.76
C VAL A 323 5.81 18.46 -11.48
N VAL A 324 5.83 19.71 -10.99
CA VAL A 324 6.61 20.81 -11.57
C VAL A 324 8.10 20.48 -11.59
N LEU A 325 8.64 19.89 -10.52
CA LEU A 325 10.04 19.50 -10.42
C LEU A 325 10.40 18.40 -11.43
N LEU A 326 9.55 17.39 -11.58
CA LEU A 326 9.77 16.30 -12.55
C LEU A 326 9.80 16.81 -13.99
N VAL A 327 8.86 17.71 -14.31
CA VAL A 327 8.75 18.28 -15.66
C VAL A 327 9.90 19.24 -15.94
N SER A 328 10.15 20.20 -15.04
CA SER A 328 11.16 21.25 -15.23
C SER A 328 12.60 20.72 -15.27
N ARG A 329 12.90 19.65 -14.54
CA ARG A 329 14.23 19.03 -14.50
C ARG A 329 14.44 17.97 -15.59
N GLY A 330 13.43 17.70 -16.43
CA GLY A 330 13.50 16.70 -17.48
C GLY A 330 13.67 15.27 -16.97
N TRP A 331 13.36 14.99 -15.69
CA TRP A 331 13.52 13.66 -15.06
C TRP A 331 12.59 12.62 -15.63
N LEU A 332 11.62 13.03 -16.42
CA LEU A 332 10.72 12.14 -17.14
C LEU A 332 11.45 11.22 -18.14
N ASN A 333 12.55 11.68 -18.72
CA ASN A 333 13.34 10.90 -19.65
C ASN A 333 14.01 9.71 -18.94
N ASP A 334 14.42 9.89 -17.69
CA ASP A 334 15.03 8.83 -16.87
C ASP A 334 14.04 7.69 -16.60
N LEU A 335 12.74 8.00 -16.55
CA LEU A 335 11.68 6.99 -16.35
C LEU A 335 11.38 6.16 -17.60
N ASN A 336 11.87 6.54 -18.77
CA ASN A 336 11.72 5.80 -20.03
C ASN A 336 12.90 4.86 -20.34
N THR A 337 13.92 4.84 -19.49
CA THR A 337 15.10 3.96 -19.66
C THR A 337 14.67 2.50 -19.62
N THR A 338 15.06 1.73 -20.65
CA THR A 338 14.53 0.38 -20.88
C THR A 338 15.29 -0.74 -20.19
N LYS A 339 16.60 -0.57 -19.95
CA LYS A 339 17.43 -1.52 -19.17
C LYS A 339 18.61 -0.78 -18.52
N ILE A 340 18.94 -1.14 -17.31
CA ILE A 340 20.20 -0.79 -16.66
C ILE A 340 21.15 -1.95 -16.98
N GLU A 341 22.18 -1.69 -17.81
CA GLU A 341 23.24 -2.66 -18.06
C GLU A 341 24.04 -2.88 -16.79
N ASP A 342 24.37 -4.14 -16.50
CA ASP A 342 25.25 -4.49 -15.39
C ASP A 342 26.66 -3.93 -15.66
N VAL A 343 27.05 -2.90 -14.95
CA VAL A 343 28.40 -2.31 -14.99
C VAL A 343 29.43 -3.21 -14.27
N GLN A 344 29.19 -4.50 -14.15
CA GLN A 344 30.06 -5.44 -13.42
C GLN A 344 31.00 -6.25 -14.30
N GLU A 345 31.03 -6.08 -15.63
CA GLU A 345 32.00 -6.80 -16.47
C GLU A 345 33.26 -6.03 -16.84
N SER A 346 33.47 -4.79 -16.37
CA SER A 346 34.67 -4.00 -16.74
C SER A 346 35.67 -3.76 -15.61
N SER A 347 35.60 -4.53 -14.51
CA SER A 347 36.57 -4.43 -13.41
C SER A 347 36.97 -5.80 -12.83
N LEU A 348 37.24 -6.76 -13.71
CA LEU A 348 38.07 -7.94 -13.42
C LEU A 348 39.30 -7.94 -14.27
#